data_369fb1510f6b1c5d0f62b6f28896ff6b
#
_entry.id   369fb1510f6b1c5d0f62b6f28896ff6b
#
_cell.length_a   1.000
_cell.length_b   1.000
_cell.length_c   1.000
_cell.angle_alpha   90.00
_cell.angle_beta   90.00
_cell.angle_gamma   90.00
#
_symmetry.space_group_name_H-M   'P 1'
#
loop_
_entity.id
_entity.type
_entity.pdbx_description
1 polymer ?
#
loop_
_entity_poly.entity_id
_entity_poly.type
_entity_poly.pdbx_seq_one_letter_code
_entity_poly.pdbx_strand_id
1 'polypeptide(L)'
;MGYLTKVNLNALAKALGIHSSTVSRALDPRKRHLIGKDLVRQIEEMAGNLGYHPDVTAASLRTKRSRLVGALVPDITNPVFSPIIAGLQEELAADGYSLILSNLAETSQQIELIAKLAARRVDGLVLATVSRQDEALTFCIERGIPVVLVNRSEERGLASSVVSDDEAGIRLVVEHLIAQGHRLIGHVAGPSWLSTGFHRRVAFEKVTSEWKISARDGYVVEAGAFSREEGLVAARSVLAVHPKPTAIVAGNDLLAIGAYAAAAEFGLLCPQDISITGHNDMPFVDLISPPLTTVRISHRDMGRAAGRLLLEKIDNVEAEIVELVLQPQLAIRGSAAPPRS
;
A
#
# COMPACT_ATOMS: atom_id res chain seq x y z
N MET A 1 6.62 29.77 -35.56
CA MET A 1 7.00 29.22 -34.27
C MET A 1 8.27 28.39 -34.47
N GLY A 2 9.44 28.98 -34.10
CA GLY A 2 10.73 28.32 -34.30
C GLY A 2 10.86 27.15 -33.34
N TYR A 3 11.18 25.96 -33.83
CA TYR A 3 11.63 24.84 -33.05
C TYR A 3 12.92 25.26 -32.35
N LEU A 4 12.87 25.48 -31.01
CA LEU A 4 14.06 25.62 -30.18
C LEU A 4 14.90 24.37 -30.39
N THR A 5 16.05 24.50 -31.04
CA THR A 5 17.01 23.41 -31.27
C THR A 5 17.38 22.87 -29.87
N LYS A 6 16.91 21.67 -29.54
CA LYS A 6 17.15 21.03 -28.26
C LYS A 6 18.66 20.89 -28.09
N VAL A 7 19.23 21.64 -27.12
CA VAL A 7 20.66 21.57 -26.80
C VAL A 7 20.96 20.13 -26.38
N ASN A 8 21.93 19.50 -27.01
CA ASN A 8 22.33 18.13 -26.72
C ASN A 8 23.62 18.08 -25.89
N LEU A 9 23.94 16.92 -25.35
CA LEU A 9 25.12 16.67 -24.52
C LEU A 9 26.43 17.12 -25.20
N ASN A 10 26.54 16.91 -26.52
CA ASN A 10 27.73 17.27 -27.29
C ASN A 10 27.87 18.79 -27.44
N ALA A 11 26.76 19.53 -27.56
CA ALA A 11 26.78 20.99 -27.61
C ALA A 11 27.25 21.59 -26.30
N LEU A 12 26.76 21.02 -25.14
CA LEU A 12 27.21 21.43 -23.81
C LEU A 12 28.69 21.12 -23.60
N ALA A 13 29.15 19.94 -24.00
CA ALA A 13 30.55 19.53 -23.92
C ALA A 13 31.46 20.45 -24.74
N LYS A 14 31.02 20.81 -25.96
CA LYS A 14 31.74 21.75 -26.86
C LYS A 14 31.83 23.16 -26.25
N ALA A 15 30.74 23.66 -25.66
CA ALA A 15 30.71 24.97 -25.00
C ALA A 15 31.67 25.06 -23.81
N LEU A 16 31.90 23.96 -23.11
CA LEU A 16 32.82 23.86 -21.96
C LEU A 16 34.24 23.43 -22.34
N GLY A 17 34.50 23.08 -23.60
CA GLY A 17 35.82 22.59 -24.04
C GLY A 17 36.25 21.25 -23.41
N ILE A 18 35.28 20.40 -23.01
CA ILE A 18 35.53 19.12 -22.34
C ILE A 18 34.87 17.97 -23.10
N HIS A 19 35.25 16.73 -22.75
CA HIS A 19 34.67 15.55 -23.38
C HIS A 19 33.23 15.28 -22.87
N SER A 20 32.35 14.85 -23.77
CA SER A 20 30.93 14.58 -23.46
C SER A 20 30.74 13.55 -22.34
N SER A 21 31.67 12.58 -22.19
CA SER A 21 31.63 11.61 -21.08
C SER A 21 31.86 12.28 -19.70
N THR A 22 32.64 13.37 -19.64
CA THR A 22 32.86 14.14 -18.41
C THR A 22 31.59 14.89 -18.03
N VAL A 23 30.92 15.53 -19.00
CA VAL A 23 29.62 16.18 -18.80
C VAL A 23 28.57 15.16 -18.34
N SER A 24 28.49 14.01 -18.98
CA SER A 24 27.56 12.94 -18.61
C SER A 24 27.79 12.42 -17.18
N ARG A 25 29.05 12.31 -16.74
CA ARG A 25 29.36 11.88 -15.34
C ARG A 25 29.04 12.96 -14.33
N ALA A 26 29.32 14.22 -14.64
CA ALA A 26 29.05 15.35 -13.76
C ALA A 26 27.54 15.54 -13.51
N LEU A 27 26.71 15.32 -14.54
CA LEU A 27 25.26 15.42 -14.45
C LEU A 27 24.58 14.15 -13.91
N ASP A 28 25.33 13.04 -13.70
CA ASP A 28 24.84 11.82 -13.09
C ASP A 28 25.08 11.86 -11.57
N PRO A 29 24.05 11.95 -10.70
CA PRO A 29 24.22 12.03 -9.25
C PRO A 29 25.08 10.92 -8.65
N ARG A 30 25.07 9.72 -9.25
CA ARG A 30 25.85 8.56 -8.80
C ARG A 30 27.32 8.62 -9.20
N LYS A 31 27.67 9.39 -10.22
CA LYS A 31 29.02 9.44 -10.79
C LYS A 31 29.70 10.80 -10.63
N ARG A 32 28.96 11.85 -10.21
CA ARG A 32 29.51 13.20 -10.06
C ARG A 32 30.63 13.27 -9.03
N HIS A 33 30.69 12.34 -8.06
CA HIS A 33 31.78 12.24 -7.11
C HIS A 33 33.15 11.91 -7.77
N LEU A 34 33.13 11.36 -9.02
CA LEU A 34 34.32 11.09 -9.81
C LEU A 34 34.86 12.34 -10.54
N ILE A 35 34.16 13.47 -10.45
CA ILE A 35 34.50 14.74 -11.11
C ILE A 35 34.76 15.79 -10.03
N GLY A 36 35.73 16.67 -10.27
CA GLY A 36 36.05 17.76 -9.32
C GLY A 36 34.82 18.67 -9.11
N LYS A 37 34.57 19.06 -7.86
CA LYS A 37 33.39 19.83 -7.44
C LYS A 37 33.18 21.12 -8.24
N ASP A 38 34.28 21.87 -8.53
CA ASP A 38 34.21 23.11 -9.28
C ASP A 38 33.78 22.87 -10.73
N LEU A 39 34.26 21.80 -11.35
CA LEU A 39 33.87 21.44 -12.70
C LEU A 39 32.39 20.95 -12.75
N VAL A 40 31.93 20.22 -11.74
CA VAL A 40 30.52 19.84 -11.63
C VAL A 40 29.65 21.10 -11.59
N ARG A 41 29.97 22.07 -10.74
CA ARG A 41 29.23 23.34 -10.63
C ARG A 41 29.21 24.10 -11.98
N GLN A 42 30.35 24.23 -12.65
CA GLN A 42 30.43 24.89 -13.97
C GLN A 42 29.53 24.19 -15.02
N ILE A 43 29.50 22.85 -15.00
CA ILE A 43 28.67 22.07 -15.91
C ILE A 43 27.18 22.27 -15.61
N GLU A 44 26.79 22.27 -14.33
CA GLU A 44 25.40 22.50 -13.90
C GLU A 44 24.93 23.93 -14.25
N GLU A 45 25.74 24.94 -14.02
CA GLU A 45 25.45 26.33 -14.38
C GLU A 45 25.29 26.49 -15.90
N MET A 46 26.21 25.93 -16.67
CA MET A 46 26.13 25.99 -18.15
C MET A 46 24.93 25.22 -18.69
N ALA A 47 24.60 24.06 -18.12
CA ALA A 47 23.42 23.28 -18.48
C ALA A 47 22.14 24.09 -18.21
N GLY A 48 22.04 24.76 -17.07
CA GLY A 48 20.93 25.66 -16.73
C GLY A 48 20.80 26.83 -17.71
N ASN A 49 21.91 27.52 -18.00
CA ASN A 49 21.94 28.66 -18.92
C ASN A 49 21.54 28.30 -20.35
N LEU A 50 21.89 27.11 -20.81
CA LEU A 50 21.58 26.61 -22.15
C LEU A 50 20.23 25.89 -22.22
N GLY A 51 19.50 25.75 -21.08
CA GLY A 51 18.24 24.98 -21.02
C GLY A 51 18.46 23.50 -21.36
N TYR A 52 19.65 22.97 -21.08
CA TYR A 52 19.93 21.56 -21.32
C TYR A 52 19.26 20.69 -20.26
N HIS A 53 18.42 19.79 -20.71
CA HIS A 53 17.90 18.71 -19.90
C HIS A 53 18.46 17.36 -20.40
N PRO A 54 18.99 16.50 -19.50
CA PRO A 54 19.45 15.18 -19.91
C PRO A 54 18.36 14.44 -20.71
N ASP A 55 18.72 13.87 -21.84
CA ASP A 55 17.80 13.05 -22.59
C ASP A 55 17.65 11.69 -21.92
N VAL A 56 16.54 11.55 -21.19
CA VAL A 56 16.20 10.32 -20.44
C VAL A 56 16.12 9.12 -21.37
N THR A 57 15.64 9.31 -22.62
CA THR A 57 15.52 8.24 -23.63
C THR A 57 16.90 7.75 -24.07
N ALA A 58 17.82 8.68 -24.38
CA ALA A 58 19.18 8.33 -24.74
C ALA A 58 19.96 7.68 -23.57
N ALA A 59 19.70 8.15 -22.35
CA ALA A 59 20.27 7.56 -21.16
C ALA A 59 19.73 6.13 -20.91
N SER A 60 18.42 5.92 -21.09
CA SER A 60 17.77 4.61 -20.91
C SER A 60 18.24 3.58 -21.93
N LEU A 61 18.45 3.97 -23.18
CA LEU A 61 19.02 3.09 -24.21
C LEU A 61 20.44 2.62 -23.86
N ARG A 62 21.26 3.50 -23.29
CA ARG A 62 22.62 3.19 -22.88
C ARG A 62 22.71 2.31 -21.62
N THR A 63 21.84 2.59 -20.64
CA THR A 63 21.84 1.90 -19.34
C THR A 63 20.94 0.67 -19.33
N LYS A 64 20.08 0.50 -20.33
CA LYS A 64 18.96 -0.45 -20.38
C LYS A 64 18.00 -0.31 -19.19
N ARG A 65 17.94 0.89 -18.59
CA ARG A 65 17.08 1.26 -17.45
C ARG A 65 16.28 2.50 -17.79
N SER A 66 14.97 2.41 -17.64
CA SER A 66 14.06 3.54 -17.88
C SER A 66 14.01 4.51 -16.68
N ARG A 67 14.36 4.05 -15.51
CA ARG A 67 14.16 4.75 -14.23
C ARG A 67 12.68 5.01 -13.93
N LEU A 68 11.80 4.15 -14.43
CA LEU A 68 10.38 4.17 -14.16
C LEU A 68 9.99 2.92 -13.38
N VAL A 69 9.19 3.09 -12.35
CA VAL A 69 8.53 2.01 -11.58
C VAL A 69 7.03 2.21 -11.69
N GLY A 70 6.30 1.13 -11.95
CA GLY A 70 4.85 1.13 -11.90
C GLY A 70 4.35 0.73 -10.51
N ALA A 71 3.33 1.42 -9.99
CA ALA A 71 2.59 0.97 -8.81
C ALA A 71 1.10 0.81 -9.15
N LEU A 72 0.54 -0.35 -8.81
CA LEU A 72 -0.87 -0.65 -8.98
C LEU A 72 -1.56 -0.65 -7.62
N VAL A 73 -2.60 0.16 -7.49
CA VAL A 73 -3.49 0.20 -6.32
C VAL A 73 -4.92 -0.16 -6.74
N PRO A 74 -5.70 -0.85 -5.89
CA PRO A 74 -7.07 -1.25 -6.25
C PRO A 74 -8.02 -0.06 -6.33
N ASP A 75 -7.78 0.98 -5.52
CA ASP A 75 -8.58 2.20 -5.50
C ASP A 75 -7.72 3.37 -5.01
N ILE A 76 -7.45 4.33 -5.90
CA ILE A 76 -6.66 5.53 -5.60
C ILE A 76 -7.37 6.46 -4.60
N THR A 77 -8.69 6.34 -4.47
CA THR A 77 -9.47 7.16 -3.53
C THR A 77 -9.44 6.60 -2.10
N ASN A 78 -9.00 5.36 -1.92
CA ASN A 78 -8.84 4.77 -0.60
C ASN A 78 -7.63 5.41 0.13
N PRO A 79 -7.86 6.13 1.26
CA PRO A 79 -6.82 6.89 1.95
C PRO A 79 -5.63 6.05 2.46
N VAL A 80 -5.81 4.75 2.63
CA VAL A 80 -4.75 3.81 3.07
C VAL A 80 -3.54 3.84 2.14
N PHE A 81 -3.75 4.00 0.82
CA PHE A 81 -2.66 3.92 -0.14
C PHE A 81 -1.80 5.18 -0.23
N SER A 82 -2.34 6.36 0.11
CA SER A 82 -1.60 7.62 0.02
C SER A 82 -0.27 7.62 0.79
N PRO A 83 -0.21 7.25 2.08
CA PRO A 83 1.05 7.23 2.82
C PRO A 83 1.97 6.07 2.38
N ILE A 84 1.44 4.95 1.88
CA ILE A 84 2.24 3.86 1.29
C ILE A 84 2.95 4.37 0.03
N ILE A 85 2.20 5.02 -0.87
CA ILE A 85 2.74 5.60 -2.10
C ILE A 85 3.77 6.70 -1.81
N ALA A 86 3.52 7.53 -0.79
CA ALA A 86 4.49 8.55 -0.36
C ALA A 86 5.83 7.92 0.09
N GLY A 87 5.78 6.88 0.92
CA GLY A 87 6.97 6.16 1.35
C GLY A 87 7.71 5.47 0.20
N LEU A 88 6.96 4.85 -0.72
CA LEU A 88 7.51 4.25 -1.93
C LEU A 88 8.21 5.31 -2.81
N GLN A 89 7.56 6.46 -3.05
CA GLN A 89 8.11 7.55 -3.85
C GLN A 89 9.39 8.12 -3.25
N GLU A 90 9.46 8.26 -1.93
CA GLU A 90 10.67 8.74 -1.23
C GLU A 90 11.87 7.82 -1.45
N GLU A 91 11.68 6.52 -1.29
CA GLU A 91 12.74 5.54 -1.49
C GLU A 91 13.22 5.49 -2.94
N LEU A 92 12.28 5.45 -3.89
CA LEU A 92 12.57 5.42 -5.31
C LEU A 92 13.27 6.68 -5.81
N ALA A 93 12.87 7.86 -5.30
CA ALA A 93 13.45 9.14 -5.69
C ALA A 93 14.92 9.28 -5.28
N ALA A 94 15.33 8.70 -4.15
CA ALA A 94 16.72 8.68 -3.70
C ALA A 94 17.65 8.00 -4.72
N ASP A 95 17.12 7.02 -5.46
CA ASP A 95 17.82 6.31 -6.51
C ASP A 95 17.51 6.83 -7.93
N GLY A 96 16.81 7.98 -8.04
CA GLY A 96 16.52 8.64 -9.31
C GLY A 96 15.43 7.94 -10.13
N TYR A 97 14.55 7.17 -9.49
CA TYR A 97 13.38 6.58 -10.12
C TYR A 97 12.16 7.49 -10.00
N SER A 98 11.31 7.45 -11.02
CA SER A 98 9.99 8.08 -11.01
C SER A 98 8.90 7.00 -10.94
N LEU A 99 7.81 7.32 -10.24
CA LEU A 99 6.69 6.41 -10.03
C LEU A 99 5.55 6.71 -11.01
N ILE A 100 5.04 5.67 -11.67
CA ILE A 100 3.79 5.70 -12.44
C ILE A 100 2.73 5.00 -11.60
N LEU A 101 1.79 5.78 -11.05
CA LEU A 101 0.67 5.23 -10.29
C LEU A 101 -0.48 4.87 -11.23
N SER A 102 -1.02 3.68 -11.06
CA SER A 102 -2.14 3.16 -11.84
C SER A 102 -3.24 2.65 -10.91
N ASN A 103 -4.48 3.05 -11.20
CA ASN A 103 -5.67 2.56 -10.52
C ASN A 103 -6.20 1.31 -11.22
N LEU A 104 -6.48 0.26 -10.47
CA LEU A 104 -7.10 -0.95 -10.99
C LEU A 104 -8.61 -0.92 -10.67
N ALA A 105 -9.40 -0.40 -11.61
CA ALA A 105 -10.85 -0.32 -11.43
C ALA A 105 -11.50 -1.72 -11.38
N GLU A 106 -11.01 -2.67 -12.17
CA GLU A 106 -11.53 -4.04 -12.26
C GLU A 106 -10.38 -5.05 -12.30
N THR A 107 -10.47 -6.10 -11.49
CA THR A 107 -9.43 -7.15 -11.41
C THR A 107 -9.17 -7.82 -12.77
N SER A 108 -10.20 -7.95 -13.62
CA SER A 108 -10.09 -8.48 -14.98
C SER A 108 -9.12 -7.69 -15.88
N GLN A 109 -8.87 -6.42 -15.60
CA GLN A 109 -8.00 -5.54 -16.36
C GLN A 109 -6.55 -5.53 -15.88
N GLN A 110 -6.23 -6.25 -14.81
CA GLN A 110 -4.91 -6.17 -14.15
C GLN A 110 -3.76 -6.56 -15.09
N ILE A 111 -3.89 -7.69 -15.80
CA ILE A 111 -2.88 -8.17 -16.75
C ILE A 111 -2.67 -7.16 -17.89
N GLU A 112 -3.76 -6.62 -18.43
CA GLU A 112 -3.68 -5.62 -19.50
C GLU A 112 -2.95 -4.35 -19.04
N LEU A 113 -3.25 -3.88 -17.82
CA LEU A 113 -2.60 -2.71 -17.24
C LEU A 113 -1.11 -2.96 -17.00
N ILE A 114 -0.74 -4.12 -16.49
CA ILE A 114 0.67 -4.54 -16.34
C ILE A 114 1.36 -4.59 -17.71
N ALA A 115 0.72 -5.17 -18.73
CA ALA A 115 1.28 -5.22 -20.07
C ALA A 115 1.51 -3.81 -20.67
N LYS A 116 0.60 -2.86 -20.42
CA LYS A 116 0.76 -1.45 -20.82
C LYS A 116 1.96 -0.77 -20.13
N LEU A 117 2.17 -1.06 -18.82
CA LEU A 117 3.34 -0.56 -18.08
C LEU A 117 4.63 -1.19 -18.60
N ALA A 118 4.63 -2.50 -18.84
CA ALA A 118 5.77 -3.22 -19.41
C ALA A 118 6.14 -2.68 -20.81
N ALA A 119 5.15 -2.37 -21.66
CA ALA A 119 5.36 -1.74 -22.96
C ALA A 119 6.00 -0.34 -22.83
N ARG A 120 5.79 0.37 -21.73
CA ARG A 120 6.48 1.63 -21.38
C ARG A 120 7.86 1.41 -20.76
N ARG A 121 8.31 0.15 -20.70
CA ARG A 121 9.63 -0.25 -20.18
C ARG A 121 9.85 0.15 -18.74
N VAL A 122 8.84 0.03 -17.88
CA VAL A 122 9.08 0.16 -16.44
C VAL A 122 10.13 -0.87 -16.01
N ASP A 123 11.03 -0.49 -15.10
CA ASP A 123 12.10 -1.36 -14.63
C ASP A 123 11.59 -2.37 -13.57
N GLY A 124 10.43 -2.10 -12.97
CA GLY A 124 9.77 -2.97 -12.02
C GLY A 124 8.39 -2.48 -11.61
N LEU A 125 7.68 -3.30 -10.82
CA LEU A 125 6.31 -3.07 -10.38
C LEU A 125 6.16 -3.25 -8.87
N VAL A 126 5.33 -2.42 -8.24
CA VAL A 126 4.79 -2.63 -6.90
C VAL A 126 3.29 -2.89 -7.01
N LEU A 127 2.82 -4.02 -6.50
CA LEU A 127 1.42 -4.43 -6.59
C LEU A 127 0.77 -4.44 -5.20
N ALA A 128 -0.27 -3.59 -5.02
CA ALA A 128 -1.19 -3.62 -3.87
C ALA A 128 -2.52 -4.29 -4.23
N THR A 129 -2.61 -4.86 -5.43
CA THR A 129 -3.84 -5.37 -6.06
C THR A 129 -3.99 -6.89 -6.01
N VAL A 130 -2.94 -7.60 -5.57
CA VAL A 130 -2.91 -9.06 -5.64
C VAL A 130 -4.00 -9.73 -4.81
N SER A 131 -4.51 -10.83 -5.35
CA SER A 131 -5.32 -11.82 -4.64
C SER A 131 -4.43 -12.91 -4.02
N ARG A 132 -5.02 -13.82 -3.24
CA ARG A 132 -4.28 -14.94 -2.62
C ARG A 132 -3.66 -15.89 -3.66
N GLN A 133 -4.31 -16.04 -4.81
CA GLN A 133 -3.82 -16.78 -5.98
C GLN A 133 -3.98 -15.86 -7.19
N ASP A 134 -2.89 -15.20 -7.59
CA ASP A 134 -2.95 -14.08 -8.55
C ASP A 134 -2.30 -14.44 -9.89
N GLU A 135 -3.11 -14.47 -10.96
CA GLU A 135 -2.63 -14.75 -12.32
C GLU A 135 -1.77 -13.61 -12.88
N ALA A 136 -2.05 -12.37 -12.48
CA ALA A 136 -1.27 -11.24 -12.94
C ALA A 136 0.14 -11.24 -12.33
N LEU A 137 0.30 -11.73 -11.10
CA LEU A 137 1.63 -11.99 -10.54
C LEU A 137 2.36 -13.07 -11.34
N THR A 138 1.69 -14.18 -11.67
CA THR A 138 2.26 -15.24 -12.52
C THR A 138 2.73 -14.67 -13.87
N PHE A 139 1.90 -13.81 -14.49
CA PHE A 139 2.26 -13.10 -15.72
C PHE A 139 3.54 -12.25 -15.58
N CYS A 140 3.74 -11.56 -14.44
CA CYS A 140 4.97 -10.79 -14.18
C CYS A 140 6.19 -11.72 -14.09
N ILE A 141 6.08 -12.81 -13.33
CA ILE A 141 7.17 -13.76 -13.11
C ILE A 141 7.61 -14.42 -14.42
N GLU A 142 6.66 -14.93 -15.22
CA GLU A 142 6.95 -15.56 -16.53
C GLU A 142 7.65 -14.62 -17.52
N ARG A 143 7.46 -13.32 -17.38
CA ARG A 143 8.10 -12.29 -18.23
C ARG A 143 9.35 -11.68 -17.63
N GLY A 144 9.78 -12.14 -16.47
CA GLY A 144 10.96 -11.62 -15.79
C GLY A 144 10.82 -10.15 -15.37
N ILE A 145 9.58 -9.69 -15.09
CA ILE A 145 9.33 -8.32 -14.61
C ILE A 145 9.59 -8.29 -13.11
N PRO A 146 10.58 -7.52 -12.60
CA PRO A 146 10.79 -7.34 -11.18
C PRO A 146 9.51 -6.84 -10.50
N VAL A 147 9.06 -7.56 -9.46
CA VAL A 147 7.80 -7.24 -8.77
C VAL A 147 7.93 -7.44 -7.27
N VAL A 148 7.32 -6.53 -6.51
CA VAL A 148 7.18 -6.60 -5.06
C VAL A 148 5.72 -6.34 -4.70
N LEU A 149 5.20 -7.08 -3.73
CA LEU A 149 3.85 -6.96 -3.22
C LEU A 149 3.85 -6.01 -2.01
N VAL A 150 2.79 -5.23 -1.84
CA VAL A 150 2.64 -4.32 -0.71
C VAL A 150 1.24 -4.40 -0.12
N ASN A 151 1.12 -4.37 1.20
CA ASN A 151 -0.13 -4.46 1.96
C ASN A 151 -0.86 -5.82 1.84
N ARG A 152 -0.63 -6.56 0.78
CA ARG A 152 -1.17 -7.90 0.54
C ARG A 152 -0.05 -8.85 0.15
N SER A 153 -0.23 -10.13 0.46
CA SER A 153 0.65 -11.21 0.03
C SER A 153 -0.10 -12.22 -0.82
N GLU A 154 0.65 -13.12 -1.44
CA GLU A 154 0.17 -14.21 -2.28
C GLU A 154 0.65 -15.54 -1.71
N GLU A 155 -0.17 -16.58 -1.76
CA GLU A 155 0.06 -17.83 -1.01
C GLU A 155 1.24 -18.68 -1.51
N ARG A 156 1.60 -18.58 -2.79
CA ARG A 156 2.66 -19.38 -3.39
C ARG A 156 4.07 -18.83 -3.14
N GLY A 157 4.17 -17.62 -2.56
CA GLY A 157 5.45 -16.98 -2.28
C GLY A 157 6.27 -16.68 -3.53
N LEU A 158 5.64 -16.26 -4.63
CA LEU A 158 6.30 -16.02 -5.91
C LEU A 158 7.07 -14.71 -5.98
N ALA A 159 6.82 -13.78 -5.07
CA ALA A 159 7.48 -12.47 -5.02
C ALA A 159 7.65 -12.00 -3.58
N SER A 160 8.64 -11.13 -3.37
CA SER A 160 8.80 -10.48 -2.06
C SER A 160 7.58 -9.64 -1.73
N SER A 161 7.21 -9.60 -0.45
CA SER A 161 6.07 -8.86 0.05
C SER A 161 6.39 -8.06 1.30
N VAL A 162 5.69 -6.92 1.46
CA VAL A 162 5.72 -6.13 2.69
C VAL A 162 4.28 -6.04 3.20
N VAL A 163 4.03 -6.64 4.35
CA VAL A 163 2.70 -6.76 4.95
C VAL A 163 2.71 -6.32 6.41
N SER A 164 1.53 -6.07 6.97
CA SER A 164 1.34 -5.94 8.42
C SER A 164 1.04 -7.30 9.03
N ASP A 165 1.39 -7.52 10.29
CA ASP A 165 0.98 -8.69 11.06
C ASP A 165 -0.53 -8.59 11.37
N ASP A 166 -1.34 -9.14 10.47
CA ASP A 166 -2.80 -9.11 10.59
C ASP A 166 -3.30 -9.89 11.81
N GLU A 167 -2.61 -11.00 12.18
CA GLU A 167 -2.98 -11.78 13.38
C GLU A 167 -2.74 -10.96 14.64
N ALA A 168 -1.55 -10.38 14.79
CA ALA A 168 -1.24 -9.53 15.94
C ALA A 168 -2.20 -8.32 16.01
N GLY A 169 -2.53 -7.70 14.87
CA GLY A 169 -3.46 -6.58 14.82
C GLY A 169 -4.87 -6.93 15.30
N ILE A 170 -5.43 -8.02 14.82
CA ILE A 170 -6.77 -8.50 15.27
C ILE A 170 -6.73 -8.92 16.73
N ARG A 171 -5.67 -9.57 17.17
CA ARG A 171 -5.48 -9.93 18.60
C ARG A 171 -5.53 -8.70 19.49
N LEU A 172 -4.80 -7.65 19.17
CA LEU A 172 -4.77 -6.40 19.95
C LEU A 172 -6.18 -5.82 20.14
N VAL A 173 -7.00 -5.76 19.10
CA VAL A 173 -8.32 -5.16 19.16
C VAL A 173 -9.33 -6.06 19.86
N VAL A 174 -9.30 -7.38 19.62
CA VAL A 174 -10.21 -8.33 20.26
C VAL A 174 -9.92 -8.41 21.75
N GLU A 175 -8.66 -8.54 22.16
CA GLU A 175 -8.27 -8.57 23.58
C GLU A 175 -8.61 -7.26 24.30
N HIS A 176 -8.48 -6.10 23.62
CA HIS A 176 -8.92 -4.83 24.18
C HIS A 176 -10.43 -4.82 24.48
N LEU A 177 -11.27 -5.30 23.57
CA LEU A 177 -12.71 -5.39 23.77
C LEU A 177 -13.07 -6.39 24.89
N ILE A 178 -12.37 -7.53 24.95
CA ILE A 178 -12.55 -8.53 26.02
C ILE A 178 -12.18 -7.95 27.38
N ALA A 179 -11.09 -7.20 27.47
CA ALA A 179 -10.65 -6.52 28.68
C ALA A 179 -11.68 -5.47 29.17
N GLN A 180 -12.44 -4.85 28.26
CA GLN A 180 -13.54 -3.96 28.57
C GLN A 180 -14.83 -4.70 29.01
N GLY A 181 -14.87 -6.04 28.92
CA GLY A 181 -16.00 -6.85 29.36
C GLY A 181 -16.89 -7.37 28.21
N HIS A 182 -16.58 -7.07 26.94
CA HIS A 182 -17.35 -7.60 25.82
C HIS A 182 -17.21 -9.13 25.71
N ARG A 183 -18.35 -9.80 25.46
CA ARG A 183 -18.44 -11.26 25.24
C ARG A 183 -19.28 -11.62 24.02
N LEU A 184 -20.04 -10.68 23.50
CA LEU A 184 -20.81 -10.79 22.27
C LEU A 184 -20.17 -9.86 21.25
N ILE A 185 -19.23 -10.39 20.46
CA ILE A 185 -18.41 -9.61 19.52
C ILE A 185 -18.69 -10.11 18.10
N GLY A 186 -19.17 -9.22 17.24
CA GLY A 186 -19.35 -9.48 15.81
C GLY A 186 -18.12 -9.10 15.00
N HIS A 187 -18.00 -9.67 13.81
CA HIS A 187 -16.94 -9.35 12.86
C HIS A 187 -17.52 -9.04 11.46
N VAL A 188 -17.25 -7.84 11.00
CA VAL A 188 -17.46 -7.47 9.60
C VAL A 188 -16.16 -7.75 8.85
N ALA A 189 -16.06 -8.97 8.31
CA ALA A 189 -14.85 -9.45 7.66
C ALA A 189 -14.67 -8.81 6.28
N GLY A 190 -13.42 -8.67 5.85
CA GLY A 190 -13.11 -8.32 4.45
C GLY A 190 -13.20 -9.54 3.53
N PRO A 191 -13.09 -9.32 2.19
CA PRO A 191 -13.16 -10.40 1.20
C PRO A 191 -12.11 -11.49 1.44
N SER A 192 -12.54 -12.75 1.50
CA SER A 192 -11.68 -13.90 1.80
C SER A 192 -10.71 -14.27 0.67
N TRP A 193 -10.95 -13.79 -0.55
CA TRP A 193 -10.04 -13.93 -1.68
C TRP A 193 -8.83 -12.97 -1.62
N LEU A 194 -8.83 -12.01 -0.69
CA LEU A 194 -7.70 -11.14 -0.37
C LEU A 194 -7.00 -11.65 0.90
N SER A 195 -5.66 -11.63 0.93
CA SER A 195 -4.87 -12.09 2.08
C SER A 195 -5.26 -11.35 3.36
N THR A 196 -5.43 -10.03 3.32
CA THR A 196 -5.85 -9.20 4.46
C THR A 196 -7.26 -9.57 4.99
N GLY A 197 -8.21 -9.85 4.10
CA GLY A 197 -9.55 -10.28 4.51
C GLY A 197 -9.52 -11.67 5.16
N PHE A 198 -8.82 -12.59 4.53
CA PHE A 198 -8.67 -13.96 5.01
C PHE A 198 -7.95 -14.05 6.35
N HIS A 199 -6.74 -13.46 6.45
CA HIS A 199 -5.93 -13.57 7.67
C HIS A 199 -6.60 -12.88 8.86
N ARG A 200 -7.23 -11.71 8.66
CA ARG A 200 -7.97 -11.01 9.74
C ARG A 200 -9.16 -11.82 10.23
N ARG A 201 -9.91 -12.45 9.32
CA ARG A 201 -11.01 -13.34 9.69
C ARG A 201 -10.52 -14.55 10.48
N VAL A 202 -9.51 -15.27 9.97
CA VAL A 202 -8.93 -16.44 10.66
C VAL A 202 -8.39 -16.04 12.03
N ALA A 203 -7.72 -14.89 12.12
CA ALA A 203 -7.23 -14.37 13.39
C ALA A 203 -8.37 -14.05 14.37
N PHE A 204 -9.47 -13.45 13.91
CA PHE A 204 -10.64 -13.18 14.72
C PHE A 204 -11.24 -14.48 15.29
N GLU A 205 -11.46 -15.47 14.44
CA GLU A 205 -12.00 -16.78 14.82
C GLU A 205 -11.07 -17.50 15.83
N LYS A 206 -9.75 -17.45 15.59
CA LYS A 206 -8.73 -18.03 16.48
C LYS A 206 -8.74 -17.36 17.86
N VAL A 207 -8.63 -16.03 17.90
CA VAL A 207 -8.53 -15.28 19.17
C VAL A 207 -9.82 -15.42 19.99
N THR A 208 -10.98 -15.30 19.36
CA THR A 208 -12.27 -15.48 20.06
C THR A 208 -12.43 -16.90 20.62
N SER A 209 -11.96 -17.93 19.90
CA SER A 209 -11.94 -19.31 20.36
C SER A 209 -11.01 -19.51 21.58
N GLU A 210 -9.80 -18.96 21.55
CA GLU A 210 -8.84 -19.00 22.67
C GLU A 210 -9.45 -18.42 23.96
N TRP A 211 -10.23 -17.34 23.83
CA TRP A 211 -10.93 -16.70 24.96
C TRP A 211 -12.30 -17.33 25.26
N LYS A 212 -12.65 -18.46 24.63
CA LYS A 212 -13.94 -19.16 24.78
C LYS A 212 -15.16 -18.25 24.55
N ILE A 213 -15.01 -17.31 23.66
CA ILE A 213 -16.07 -16.46 23.14
C ILE A 213 -16.60 -17.16 21.89
N SER A 214 -17.75 -17.83 22.00
CA SER A 214 -18.33 -18.53 20.86
C SER A 214 -18.74 -17.54 19.78
N ALA A 215 -18.17 -17.69 18.58
CA ALA A 215 -18.75 -17.10 17.40
C ALA A 215 -20.15 -17.71 17.23
N ARG A 216 -21.18 -16.85 17.24
CA ARG A 216 -22.56 -17.29 16.98
C ARG A 216 -22.82 -17.20 15.49
N ASP A 217 -23.74 -18.02 15.01
CA ASP A 217 -24.16 -17.94 13.61
C ASP A 217 -24.61 -16.51 13.29
N GLY A 218 -24.09 -15.96 12.18
CA GLY A 218 -24.37 -14.61 11.73
C GLY A 218 -23.54 -13.49 12.40
N TYR A 219 -22.66 -13.79 13.37
CA TYR A 219 -21.77 -12.81 13.97
C TYR A 219 -20.54 -12.48 13.09
N VAL A 220 -20.18 -13.35 12.18
CA VAL A 220 -19.13 -13.14 11.18
C VAL A 220 -19.77 -13.02 9.81
N VAL A 221 -19.70 -11.84 9.22
CA VAL A 221 -20.28 -11.56 7.90
C VAL A 221 -19.19 -11.00 7.01
N GLU A 222 -18.98 -11.63 5.86
CA GLU A 222 -18.02 -11.21 4.86
C GLU A 222 -18.60 -10.11 3.97
N ALA A 223 -17.87 -9.01 3.84
CA ALA A 223 -18.16 -7.93 2.91
C ALA A 223 -17.58 -8.25 1.52
N GLY A 224 -18.27 -7.86 0.46
CA GLY A 224 -17.84 -8.11 -0.93
C GLY A 224 -16.61 -7.29 -1.34
N ALA A 225 -16.35 -6.14 -0.69
CA ALA A 225 -15.19 -5.29 -0.90
C ALA A 225 -14.84 -4.51 0.36
N PHE A 226 -13.62 -3.99 0.43
CA PHE A 226 -13.20 -3.05 1.47
C PHE A 226 -13.72 -1.63 1.18
N SER A 227 -15.03 -1.45 1.27
CA SER A 227 -15.71 -0.16 1.06
C SER A 227 -16.68 0.15 2.20
N ARG A 228 -17.06 1.41 2.32
CA ARG A 228 -18.05 1.85 3.30
C ARG A 228 -19.43 1.23 3.03
N GLU A 229 -19.81 1.13 1.77
CA GLU A 229 -21.08 0.59 1.31
C GLU A 229 -21.22 -0.89 1.69
N GLU A 230 -20.20 -1.68 1.43
CA GLU A 230 -20.15 -3.09 1.81
C GLU A 230 -20.08 -3.27 3.33
N GLY A 231 -19.37 -2.38 4.03
CA GLY A 231 -19.36 -2.33 5.47
C GLY A 231 -20.75 -2.09 6.09
N LEU A 232 -21.53 -1.19 5.48
CA LEU A 232 -22.92 -0.93 5.88
C LEU A 232 -23.80 -2.18 5.69
N VAL A 233 -23.70 -2.82 4.54
CA VAL A 233 -24.50 -4.03 4.23
C VAL A 233 -24.16 -5.18 5.18
N ALA A 234 -22.87 -5.48 5.37
CA ALA A 234 -22.43 -6.55 6.24
C ALA A 234 -22.76 -6.27 7.72
N ALA A 235 -22.57 -5.03 8.18
CA ALA A 235 -22.89 -4.65 9.55
C ALA A 235 -24.39 -4.72 9.86
N ARG A 236 -25.28 -4.38 8.90
CA ARG A 236 -26.73 -4.60 9.06
C ARG A 236 -27.05 -6.08 9.35
N SER A 237 -26.41 -6.98 8.64
CA SER A 237 -26.60 -8.43 8.87
C SER A 237 -26.12 -8.85 10.25
N VAL A 238 -24.94 -8.38 10.69
CA VAL A 238 -24.41 -8.64 12.04
C VAL A 238 -25.33 -8.09 13.13
N LEU A 239 -25.91 -6.89 12.94
CA LEU A 239 -26.78 -6.22 13.92
C LEU A 239 -28.22 -6.79 13.95
N ALA A 240 -28.62 -7.53 12.95
CA ALA A 240 -29.92 -8.19 12.88
C ALA A 240 -29.98 -9.50 13.69
N VAL A 241 -28.83 -10.05 14.11
CA VAL A 241 -28.74 -11.28 14.88
C VAL A 241 -29.17 -11.06 16.34
N HIS A 242 -29.79 -12.08 16.94
CA HIS A 242 -30.15 -12.07 18.38
C HIS A 242 -29.45 -13.20 19.14
N PRO A 243 -28.90 -12.93 20.36
CA PRO A 243 -28.74 -11.60 20.95
C PRO A 243 -27.84 -10.73 20.10
N LYS A 244 -28.04 -9.39 20.14
CA LYS A 244 -27.18 -8.47 19.39
C LYS A 244 -25.75 -8.47 19.94
N PRO A 245 -24.72 -8.34 19.06
CA PRO A 245 -23.37 -8.13 19.54
C PRO A 245 -23.28 -6.77 20.27
N THR A 246 -22.41 -6.70 21.26
CA THR A 246 -22.10 -5.46 22.01
C THR A 246 -20.88 -4.73 21.43
N ALA A 247 -20.14 -5.39 20.54
CA ALA A 247 -19.02 -4.82 19.81
C ALA A 247 -18.93 -5.40 18.40
N ILE A 248 -18.42 -4.61 17.46
CA ILE A 248 -18.07 -5.01 16.10
C ILE A 248 -16.58 -4.76 15.85
N VAL A 249 -15.86 -5.80 15.47
CA VAL A 249 -14.51 -5.70 14.91
C VAL A 249 -14.67 -5.64 13.39
N ALA A 250 -14.40 -4.50 12.78
CA ALA A 250 -14.40 -4.37 11.33
C ALA A 250 -13.05 -4.74 10.73
N GLY A 251 -13.06 -5.44 9.60
CA GLY A 251 -11.85 -5.90 8.92
C GLY A 251 -10.95 -4.77 8.40
N ASN A 252 -11.49 -3.54 8.22
CA ASN A 252 -10.73 -2.31 8.04
C ASN A 252 -11.56 -1.07 8.44
N ASP A 253 -10.96 0.12 8.34
CA ASP A 253 -11.60 1.37 8.76
C ASP A 253 -12.77 1.78 7.84
N LEU A 254 -12.72 1.46 6.53
CA LEU A 254 -13.85 1.74 5.64
C LEU A 254 -15.07 0.89 6.01
N LEU A 255 -14.86 -0.39 6.34
CA LEU A 255 -15.91 -1.27 6.86
C LEU A 255 -16.44 -0.76 8.21
N ALA A 256 -15.55 -0.23 9.08
CA ALA A 256 -15.96 0.37 10.34
C ALA A 256 -16.85 1.60 10.15
N ILE A 257 -16.53 2.48 9.19
CA ILE A 257 -17.37 3.63 8.84
C ILE A 257 -18.76 3.17 8.34
N GLY A 258 -18.80 2.08 7.57
CA GLY A 258 -20.06 1.43 7.20
C GLY A 258 -20.83 0.92 8.41
N ALA A 259 -20.15 0.31 9.38
CA ALA A 259 -20.74 -0.17 10.62
C ALA A 259 -21.29 0.96 11.49
N TYR A 260 -20.67 2.17 11.52
CA TYR A 260 -21.24 3.35 12.16
C TYR A 260 -22.60 3.73 11.54
N ALA A 261 -22.67 3.72 10.22
CA ALA A 261 -23.94 4.03 9.53
C ALA A 261 -25.01 2.97 9.84
N ALA A 262 -24.65 1.68 9.85
CA ALA A 262 -25.57 0.61 10.23
C ALA A 262 -26.05 0.76 11.68
N ALA A 263 -25.15 1.03 12.64
CA ALA A 263 -25.52 1.25 14.03
C ALA A 263 -26.53 2.39 14.17
N ALA A 264 -26.34 3.51 13.49
CA ALA A 264 -27.26 4.64 13.49
C ALA A 264 -28.65 4.27 12.94
N GLU A 265 -28.74 3.46 11.87
CA GLU A 265 -30.01 2.96 11.33
C GLU A 265 -30.75 2.04 12.32
N PHE A 266 -30.04 1.28 13.14
CA PHE A 266 -30.60 0.47 14.21
C PHE A 266 -30.89 1.27 15.49
N GLY A 267 -30.68 2.59 15.50
CA GLY A 267 -30.86 3.45 16.65
C GLY A 267 -29.86 3.22 17.78
N LEU A 268 -28.68 2.64 17.47
CA LEU A 268 -27.62 2.34 18.41
C LEU A 268 -26.57 3.46 18.42
N LEU A 269 -26.21 3.91 19.63
CA LEU A 269 -25.16 4.91 19.81
C LEU A 269 -23.81 4.24 20.02
N CYS A 270 -22.82 4.63 19.23
CA CYS A 270 -21.42 4.23 19.42
C CYS A 270 -20.73 5.29 20.33
N PRO A 271 -20.02 4.88 21.40
CA PRO A 271 -19.79 3.51 21.86
C PRO A 271 -20.83 3.01 22.89
N GLN A 272 -21.86 3.82 23.26
CA GLN A 272 -22.73 3.58 24.40
C GLN A 272 -23.55 2.29 24.29
N ASP A 273 -24.05 1.97 23.12
CA ASP A 273 -24.86 0.76 22.86
C ASP A 273 -24.07 -0.30 22.10
N ILE A 274 -23.09 0.13 21.30
CA ILE A 274 -22.23 -0.74 20.52
C ILE A 274 -20.83 -0.17 20.35
N SER A 275 -19.80 -0.92 20.70
CA SER A 275 -18.42 -0.57 20.38
C SER A 275 -18.09 -0.96 18.94
N ILE A 276 -17.37 -0.09 18.20
CA ILE A 276 -16.95 -0.35 16.82
C ILE A 276 -15.45 -0.10 16.72
N THR A 277 -14.71 -1.07 16.18
CA THR A 277 -13.28 -0.95 15.98
C THR A 277 -12.91 -1.20 14.51
N GLY A 278 -11.82 -0.58 14.06
CA GLY A 278 -11.30 -0.69 12.70
C GLY A 278 -9.92 -1.34 12.61
N HIS A 279 -9.34 -1.26 11.41
CA HIS A 279 -8.00 -1.71 11.10
C HIS A 279 -7.43 -0.85 9.98
N ASN A 280 -6.22 -0.41 10.08
CA ASN A 280 -5.29 0.35 9.27
C ASN A 280 -4.91 1.70 9.90
N ASP A 281 -5.77 2.36 10.68
CA ASP A 281 -5.60 3.76 11.13
C ASP A 281 -5.40 4.71 9.94
N MET A 282 -6.32 4.62 8.97
CA MET A 282 -6.27 5.47 7.79
C MET A 282 -6.45 6.95 8.15
N PRO A 283 -5.96 7.91 7.33
CA PRO A 283 -6.16 9.33 7.55
C PRO A 283 -7.63 9.68 7.85
N PHE A 284 -7.82 10.59 8.82
CA PHE A 284 -9.11 11.19 9.23
C PHE A 284 -10.04 10.32 10.07
N VAL A 285 -9.72 9.06 10.40
CA VAL A 285 -10.57 8.27 11.31
C VAL A 285 -10.53 8.74 12.76
N ASP A 286 -9.59 9.58 13.11
CA ASP A 286 -9.48 10.31 14.37
C ASP A 286 -10.42 11.53 14.44
N LEU A 287 -10.96 11.97 13.31
CA LEU A 287 -11.84 13.14 13.19
C LEU A 287 -13.33 12.77 13.06
N ILE A 288 -13.67 11.48 12.89
CA ILE A 288 -15.08 11.04 12.89
C ILE A 288 -15.64 11.06 14.32
N SER A 289 -16.95 11.00 14.48
CA SER A 289 -17.59 11.06 15.81
C SER A 289 -18.41 9.79 16.10
N PRO A 290 -18.01 9.03 17.15
CA PRO A 290 -16.79 9.18 17.95
C PRO A 290 -15.52 8.81 17.16
N PRO A 291 -14.33 9.30 17.58
CA PRO A 291 -13.06 8.93 16.93
C PRO A 291 -12.82 7.42 16.97
N LEU A 292 -12.41 6.83 15.85
CA LEU A 292 -12.32 5.37 15.70
C LEU A 292 -11.12 4.77 16.43
N THR A 293 -11.38 3.84 17.35
CA THR A 293 -10.39 2.91 17.89
C THR A 293 -10.04 1.89 16.80
N THR A 294 -8.76 1.79 16.43
CA THR A 294 -8.34 1.00 15.28
C THR A 294 -6.93 0.46 15.45
N VAL A 295 -6.55 -0.48 14.60
CA VAL A 295 -5.18 -1.00 14.52
C VAL A 295 -4.38 -0.12 13.57
N ARG A 296 -3.30 0.50 14.07
CA ARG A 296 -2.37 1.29 13.26
C ARG A 296 -1.35 0.40 12.59
N ILE A 297 -1.22 0.50 11.27
CA ILE A 297 -0.16 -0.12 10.50
C ILE A 297 0.84 0.95 10.01
N SER A 298 2.11 0.56 9.82
CA SER A 298 3.18 1.49 9.43
C SER A 298 3.19 1.73 7.92
N HIS A 299 2.16 2.40 7.38
CA HIS A 299 1.95 2.61 5.95
C HIS A 299 3.19 3.16 5.21
N ARG A 300 3.81 4.23 5.74
CA ARG A 300 4.94 4.90 5.07
C ARG A 300 6.19 4.01 5.06
N ASP A 301 6.45 3.30 6.15
CA ASP A 301 7.56 2.36 6.23
C ASP A 301 7.33 1.14 5.35
N MET A 302 6.07 0.70 5.22
CA MET A 302 5.66 -0.34 4.27
C MET A 302 6.02 0.08 2.83
N GLY A 303 5.70 1.31 2.44
CA GLY A 303 6.05 1.84 1.13
C GLY A 303 7.56 1.94 0.90
N ARG A 304 8.32 2.45 1.88
CA ARG A 304 9.80 2.51 1.81
C ARG A 304 10.43 1.13 1.68
N ALA A 305 9.96 0.18 2.50
CA ALA A 305 10.46 -1.19 2.45
C ALA A 305 10.17 -1.85 1.09
N ALA A 306 8.98 -1.67 0.53
CA ALA A 306 8.64 -2.15 -0.80
C ALA A 306 9.55 -1.54 -1.88
N GLY A 307 9.87 -0.25 -1.76
CA GLY A 307 10.81 0.44 -2.66
C GLY A 307 12.21 -0.17 -2.60
N ARG A 308 12.76 -0.40 -1.40
CA ARG A 308 14.08 -1.04 -1.21
C ARG A 308 14.13 -2.43 -1.81
N LEU A 309 13.16 -3.29 -1.48
CA LEU A 309 13.09 -4.66 -2.02
C LEU A 309 12.97 -4.65 -3.55
N LEU A 310 12.21 -3.72 -4.12
CA LEU A 310 12.10 -3.60 -5.57
C LEU A 310 13.41 -3.15 -6.22
N LEU A 311 14.10 -2.16 -5.66
CA LEU A 311 15.40 -1.69 -6.17
C LEU A 311 16.44 -2.82 -6.13
N GLU A 312 16.48 -3.58 -5.05
CA GLU A 312 17.33 -4.77 -4.93
C GLU A 312 16.99 -5.80 -6.02
N LYS A 313 15.70 -6.12 -6.22
CA LYS A 313 15.26 -7.08 -7.24
C LYS A 313 15.53 -6.59 -8.66
N ILE A 314 15.45 -5.28 -8.91
CA ILE A 314 15.83 -4.66 -10.18
C ILE A 314 17.33 -4.81 -10.42
N ASP A 315 18.18 -4.61 -9.43
CA ASP A 315 19.64 -4.69 -9.57
C ASP A 315 20.16 -6.13 -9.57
N ASN A 316 19.48 -7.03 -8.86
CA ASN A 316 19.81 -8.47 -8.80
C ASN A 316 18.52 -9.31 -9.00
N VAL A 317 18.32 -9.84 -10.19
CA VAL A 317 17.15 -10.67 -10.53
C VAL A 317 17.07 -11.92 -9.66
N GLU A 318 18.22 -12.44 -9.20
CA GLU A 318 18.32 -13.61 -8.32
C GLU A 318 18.20 -13.24 -6.83
N ALA A 319 17.87 -12.00 -6.48
CA ALA A 319 17.64 -11.61 -5.08
C ALA A 319 16.59 -12.50 -4.42
N GLU A 320 16.86 -12.88 -3.17
CA GLU A 320 16.03 -13.77 -2.37
C GLU A 320 14.60 -13.21 -2.24
N ILE A 321 13.61 -14.09 -2.24
CA ILE A 321 12.21 -13.72 -1.99
C ILE A 321 12.03 -13.62 -0.48
N VAL A 322 11.59 -12.45 -0.01
CA VAL A 322 11.43 -12.13 1.41
C VAL A 322 10.02 -11.64 1.68
N GLU A 323 9.38 -12.19 2.71
CA GLU A 323 8.19 -11.58 3.30
C GLU A 323 8.61 -10.74 4.52
N LEU A 324 8.45 -9.42 4.41
CA LEU A 324 8.70 -8.48 5.50
C LEU A 324 7.39 -8.17 6.23
N VAL A 325 7.29 -8.61 7.48
CA VAL A 325 6.10 -8.43 8.33
C VAL A 325 6.34 -7.29 9.31
N LEU A 326 5.55 -6.22 9.20
CA LEU A 326 5.61 -5.05 10.07
C LEU A 326 4.63 -5.18 11.24
N GLN A 327 5.09 -4.87 12.46
CA GLN A 327 4.27 -4.99 13.65
C GLN A 327 3.27 -3.84 13.76
N PRO A 328 1.96 -4.12 13.96
CA PRO A 328 0.94 -3.13 14.16
C PRO A 328 0.88 -2.64 15.61
N GLN A 329 0.13 -1.56 15.84
CA GLN A 329 -0.14 -1.00 17.16
C GLN A 329 -1.63 -0.71 17.32
N LEU A 330 -2.17 -0.80 18.54
CA LEU A 330 -3.53 -0.40 18.83
C LEU A 330 -3.62 1.12 19.07
N ALA A 331 -4.44 1.80 18.29
CA ALA A 331 -4.79 3.20 18.49
C ALA A 331 -6.15 3.30 19.20
N ILE A 332 -6.12 3.42 20.52
CA ILE A 332 -7.33 3.53 21.36
C ILE A 332 -7.87 4.95 21.23
N ARG A 333 -9.18 5.07 20.93
CA ARG A 333 -9.91 6.35 20.83
C ARG A 333 -11.31 6.23 21.46
N GLY A 334 -12.30 6.90 20.89
CA GLY A 334 -13.63 7.04 21.53
C GLY A 334 -14.70 6.04 21.09
N SER A 335 -14.42 5.11 20.19
CA SER A 335 -15.44 4.22 19.60
C SER A 335 -15.60 2.87 20.32
N ALA A 336 -14.85 2.63 21.38
CA ALA A 336 -14.96 1.43 22.20
C ALA A 336 -15.07 1.81 23.67
N ALA A 337 -16.03 1.21 24.39
CA ALA A 337 -16.29 1.41 25.81
C ALA A 337 -16.88 0.12 26.42
N PRO A 338 -16.84 -0.07 27.74
CA PRO A 338 -17.48 -1.22 28.38
C PRO A 338 -18.94 -1.38 27.94
N PRO A 339 -19.42 -2.62 27.70
CA PRO A 339 -20.80 -2.86 27.32
C PRO A 339 -21.74 -2.42 28.44
N ARG A 340 -22.92 -1.90 28.06
CA ARG A 340 -24.00 -1.68 29.04
C ARG A 340 -24.42 -3.01 29.66
N SER A 341 -24.56 -3.01 30.98
CA SER A 341 -25.06 -4.14 31.74
C SER A 341 -26.52 -4.47 31.44
#